data_5047fe75bcc4eb321b4f472dfc01afbd
#
_entry.id   5047fe75bcc4eb321b4f472dfc01afbd
#
_cell.length_a   1.000
_cell.length_b   1.000
_cell.length_c   1.000
_cell.angle_alpha   90.00
_cell.angle_beta   90.00
_cell.angle_gamma   90.00
#
_symmetry.space_group_name_H-M   'P 1'
#
loop_
_entity.id
_entity.type
_entity.pdbx_description
1 polymer ?
#
loop_
_entity_poly.entity_id
_entity_poly.type
_entity_poly.pdbx_seq_one_letter_code
_entity_poly.pdbx_strand_id
1 'polypeptide(L)'
;MFQPPWVRALGDTPMGAAITTAIELVRLRKETYRKNGIAFYRPWIFLITDGAPTDEWTAAARQVKEGEAARAFAFFAVGVQGANMDVLGKICVREPLKLKGLHFRGLFQWLSNSMKSVSRSTPGDEVPLKNPTEGPDGWASI
;
A
#
# COMPACT_ATOMS: atom_id res chain seq x y z
N MET A 1 17.05 -5.40 -22.19
CA MET A 1 16.03 -6.32 -21.66
C MET A 1 15.98 -6.19 -20.13
N PHE A 2 14.82 -5.91 -19.58
CA PHE A 2 14.66 -5.85 -18.12
C PHE A 2 14.86 -7.24 -17.52
N GLN A 3 15.80 -7.37 -16.59
CA GLN A 3 15.96 -8.57 -15.77
C GLN A 3 15.41 -8.27 -14.37
N PRO A 4 14.37 -8.97 -13.92
CA PRO A 4 13.88 -8.76 -12.56
C PRO A 4 14.95 -9.16 -11.55
N PRO A 5 15.05 -8.45 -10.42
CA PRO A 5 15.99 -8.84 -9.36
C PRO A 5 15.64 -10.22 -8.82
N TRP A 6 16.67 -10.97 -8.49
CA TRP A 6 16.48 -12.28 -7.89
C TRP A 6 16.05 -12.12 -6.44
N VAL A 7 14.81 -12.49 -6.13
CA VAL A 7 14.23 -12.37 -4.79
C VAL A 7 14.26 -13.72 -4.08
N ARG A 8 14.85 -13.74 -2.90
CA ARG A 8 14.82 -14.91 -2.00
C ARG A 8 13.85 -14.65 -0.85
N ALA A 9 13.03 -15.64 -0.52
CA ALA A 9 12.30 -15.65 0.73
C ALA A 9 13.26 -16.06 1.86
N LEU A 10 13.66 -15.12 2.70
CA LEU A 10 14.59 -15.34 3.81
C LEU A 10 14.00 -14.81 5.12
N GLY A 11 13.82 -15.72 6.07
CA GLY A 11 13.73 -15.49 7.51
C GLY A 11 12.66 -14.52 7.99
N ASP A 12 13.08 -13.36 8.42
CA ASP A 12 12.27 -12.43 9.20
C ASP A 12 11.32 -11.56 8.38
N THR A 13 10.34 -10.99 9.06
CA THR A 13 9.39 -10.00 8.48
C THR A 13 9.61 -8.64 9.15
N PRO A 14 10.64 -7.87 8.78
CA PRO A 14 10.92 -6.55 9.36
C PRO A 14 9.95 -5.50 8.80
N MET A 15 8.68 -5.64 9.15
CA MET A 15 7.58 -4.86 8.60
C MET A 15 7.70 -3.38 8.95
N GLY A 16 8.09 -3.06 10.19
CA GLY A 16 8.29 -1.69 10.64
C GLY A 16 9.35 -0.97 9.81
N ALA A 17 10.49 -1.62 9.59
CA ALA A 17 11.58 -1.09 8.75
C ALA A 17 11.14 -0.91 7.30
N ALA A 18 10.41 -1.87 6.74
CA ALA A 18 9.90 -1.79 5.37
C ALA A 18 8.93 -0.62 5.18
N ILE A 19 8.00 -0.41 6.10
CA ILE A 19 7.05 0.71 6.08
C ILE A 19 7.79 2.05 6.15
N THR A 20 8.71 2.19 7.09
CA THR A 20 9.52 3.41 7.25
C THR A 20 10.32 3.72 5.99
N THR A 21 10.94 2.71 5.38
CA THR A 21 11.66 2.86 4.11
C THR A 21 10.74 3.31 2.97
N ALA A 22 9.55 2.71 2.85
CA ALA A 22 8.60 3.09 1.82
C ALA A 22 8.12 4.54 1.96
N ILE A 23 7.84 4.98 3.18
CA ILE A 23 7.45 6.37 3.47
C ILE A 23 8.58 7.34 3.09
N GLU A 24 9.83 7.01 3.41
CA GLU A 24 10.97 7.83 3.06
C GLU A 24 11.20 7.92 1.54
N LEU A 25 11.05 6.80 0.83
CA LEU A 25 11.14 6.80 -0.64
C LEU A 25 10.08 7.69 -1.28
N VAL A 26 8.86 7.66 -0.77
CA VAL A 26 7.77 8.54 -1.22
C VAL A 26 8.11 10.01 -0.95
N ARG A 27 8.62 10.32 0.23
CA ARG A 27 9.02 11.68 0.60
C ARG A 27 10.10 12.22 -0.35
N LEU A 28 11.14 11.45 -0.60
CA LEU A 28 12.22 11.82 -1.51
C LEU A 28 11.74 12.02 -2.95
N ARG A 29 10.85 11.16 -3.43
CA ARG A 29 10.29 11.29 -4.77
C ARG A 29 9.46 12.55 -4.93
N LYS A 30 8.67 12.90 -3.94
CA LYS A 30 7.89 14.14 -3.92
C LYS A 30 8.81 15.37 -3.95
N GLU A 31 9.90 15.37 -3.20
CA GLU A 31 10.88 16.47 -3.24
C GLU A 31 11.46 16.63 -4.63
N THR A 32 11.82 15.53 -5.30
CA THR A 32 12.31 15.54 -6.67
C THR A 32 11.30 16.18 -7.61
N TYR A 33 10.04 15.81 -7.52
CA TYR A 33 8.98 16.39 -8.34
C TYR A 33 8.79 17.88 -8.09
N ARG A 34 8.77 18.31 -6.83
CA ARG A 34 8.65 19.73 -6.46
C ARG A 34 9.83 20.57 -6.99
N LYS A 35 11.05 20.07 -6.87
CA LYS A 35 12.25 20.76 -7.39
C LYS A 35 12.21 20.95 -8.90
N ASN A 36 11.55 20.07 -9.63
CA ASN A 36 11.43 20.11 -11.09
C ASN A 36 10.08 20.69 -11.57
N GLY A 37 9.26 21.24 -10.66
CA GLY A 37 7.97 21.82 -11.00
C GLY A 37 6.94 20.81 -11.54
N ILE A 38 7.10 19.54 -11.20
CA ILE A 38 6.22 18.47 -11.66
C ILE A 38 5.06 18.29 -10.68
N ALA A 39 3.82 18.45 -11.16
CA ALA A 39 2.63 18.09 -10.40
C ALA A 39 2.54 16.57 -10.25
N PHE A 40 2.06 16.10 -9.10
CA PHE A 40 1.93 14.67 -8.83
C PHE A 40 0.63 14.35 -8.10
N TYR A 41 0.16 13.12 -8.31
CA TYR A 41 -0.96 12.56 -7.56
C TYR A 41 -0.52 12.13 -6.17
N ARG A 42 -1.48 11.99 -5.25
CA ARG A 42 -1.24 11.41 -3.92
C ARG A 42 -0.65 10.02 -4.08
N PRO A 43 0.57 9.75 -3.58
CA PRO A 43 1.20 8.44 -3.72
C PRO A 43 0.43 7.35 -2.96
N TRP A 44 0.49 6.13 -3.46
CA TRP A 44 -0.05 4.96 -2.80
C TRP A 44 1.07 4.05 -2.32
N ILE A 45 0.92 3.55 -1.10
CA ILE A 45 1.80 2.54 -0.51
C ILE A 45 0.95 1.30 -0.27
N PHE A 46 1.37 0.18 -0.83
CA PHE A 46 0.75 -1.12 -0.62
C PHE A 46 1.69 -2.01 0.21
N LEU A 47 1.22 -2.44 1.36
CA LEU A 47 1.86 -3.48 2.16
C LEU A 47 1.13 -4.80 1.91
N ILE A 48 1.84 -5.79 1.38
CA ILE A 48 1.32 -7.14 1.18
C ILE A 48 2.15 -8.08 2.05
N THR A 49 1.51 -8.81 2.94
CA THR A 49 2.20 -9.67 3.91
C THR A 49 1.42 -10.95 4.21
N ASP A 50 2.13 -12.02 4.48
CA ASP A 50 1.60 -13.32 4.89
C ASP A 50 1.89 -13.65 6.35
N GLY A 51 2.49 -12.72 7.11
CA GLY A 51 2.92 -12.97 8.48
C GLY A 51 2.64 -11.84 9.46
N ALA A 52 3.25 -11.97 10.62
CA ALA A 52 3.31 -10.95 11.64
C ALA A 52 4.66 -10.22 11.57
N PRO A 53 4.74 -8.94 12.01
CA PRO A 53 6.03 -8.26 12.09
C PRO A 53 6.94 -8.92 13.12
N THR A 54 8.24 -9.02 12.77
CA THR A 54 9.28 -9.52 13.66
C THR A 54 10.08 -8.41 14.33
N ASP A 55 9.91 -7.17 13.86
CA ASP A 55 10.53 -5.97 14.42
C ASP A 55 9.53 -5.09 15.18
N GLU A 56 10.04 -4.02 15.78
CA GLU A 56 9.22 -2.98 16.38
C GLU A 56 8.51 -2.18 15.27
N TRP A 57 7.18 -2.15 15.30
CA TRP A 57 6.35 -1.54 14.27
C TRP A 57 5.54 -0.32 14.75
N THR A 58 5.56 0.00 16.02
CA THR A 58 4.73 1.07 16.61
C THR A 58 5.08 2.44 16.05
N ALA A 59 6.36 2.73 15.87
CA ALA A 59 6.83 3.98 15.27
C ALA A 59 6.39 4.09 13.80
N ALA A 60 6.48 3.00 13.05
CA ALA A 60 6.00 2.95 11.67
C ALA A 60 4.48 3.17 11.58
N ALA A 61 3.70 2.58 12.49
CA ALA A 61 2.26 2.78 12.58
C ALA A 61 1.90 4.25 12.82
N ARG A 62 2.65 4.93 13.67
CA ARG A 62 2.48 6.36 13.90
C ARG A 62 2.73 7.16 12.62
N GLN A 63 3.81 6.88 11.92
CA GLN A 63 4.14 7.53 10.65
C GLN A 63 3.06 7.32 9.59
N VAL A 64 2.47 6.13 9.50
CA VAL A 64 1.35 5.85 8.59
C VAL A 64 0.15 6.73 8.93
N LYS A 65 -0.23 6.81 10.21
CA LYS A 65 -1.37 7.61 10.65
C LYS A 65 -1.16 9.10 10.41
N GLU A 66 0.02 9.61 10.72
CA GLU A 66 0.38 11.01 10.48
C GLU A 66 0.40 11.33 8.98
N GLY A 67 0.97 10.47 8.17
CA GLY A 67 1.04 10.64 6.72
C GLY A 67 -0.34 10.59 6.05
N GLU A 68 -1.21 9.68 6.46
CA GLU A 68 -2.59 9.61 5.98
C GLU A 68 -3.38 10.88 6.38
N ALA A 69 -3.26 11.33 7.63
CA ALA A 69 -3.93 12.53 8.11
C ALA A 69 -3.48 13.79 7.35
N ALA A 70 -2.19 13.88 7.02
CA ALA A 70 -1.62 14.97 6.22
C ALA A 70 -1.84 14.81 4.71
N ARG A 71 -2.52 13.75 4.25
CA ARG A 71 -2.70 13.40 2.84
C ARG A 71 -1.37 13.26 2.07
N ALA A 72 -0.31 12.91 2.79
CA ALA A 72 1.01 12.72 2.18
C ALA A 72 1.07 11.48 1.28
N PHE A 73 0.32 10.47 1.61
CA PHE A 73 0.14 9.23 0.84
C PHE A 73 -1.19 8.56 1.24
N ALA A 74 -1.58 7.55 0.50
CA ALA A 74 -2.62 6.60 0.89
C ALA A 74 -1.95 5.25 1.19
N PHE A 75 -2.25 4.65 2.32
CA PHE A 75 -1.65 3.40 2.77
C PHE A 75 -2.67 2.27 2.79
N PHE A 76 -2.36 1.19 2.09
CA PHE A 76 -3.20 0.01 1.99
C PHE A 76 -2.44 -1.21 2.50
N ALA A 77 -3.04 -1.97 3.40
CA ALA A 77 -2.49 -3.24 3.83
C ALA A 77 -3.35 -4.40 3.32
N VAL A 78 -2.69 -5.38 2.74
CA VAL A 78 -3.31 -6.61 2.25
C VAL A 78 -2.65 -7.79 2.96
N GLY A 79 -3.45 -8.49 3.78
CA GLY A 79 -3.03 -9.73 4.42
C GLY A 79 -3.32 -10.92 3.52
N VAL A 80 -2.28 -11.70 3.25
CA VAL A 80 -2.40 -13.01 2.63
C VAL A 80 -2.63 -14.06 3.73
N GLN A 81 -2.99 -15.27 3.37
CA GLN A 81 -3.22 -16.36 4.33
C GLN A 81 -2.08 -16.47 5.35
N GLY A 82 -2.41 -16.43 6.64
CA GLY A 82 -1.45 -16.44 7.74
C GLY A 82 -1.06 -15.07 8.28
N ALA A 83 -1.48 -13.97 7.64
CA ALA A 83 -1.19 -12.62 8.12
C ALA A 83 -1.87 -12.32 9.46
N ASN A 84 -1.18 -11.54 10.32
CA ASN A 84 -1.75 -11.03 11.56
C ASN A 84 -2.59 -9.79 11.28
N MET A 85 -3.90 -9.99 11.04
CA MET A 85 -4.83 -8.92 10.70
C MET A 85 -5.04 -7.91 11.84
N ASP A 86 -4.90 -8.33 13.09
CA ASP A 86 -5.02 -7.44 14.25
C ASP A 86 -3.89 -6.40 14.27
N VAL A 87 -2.67 -6.82 14.00
CA VAL A 87 -1.52 -5.91 13.89
C VAL A 87 -1.69 -4.98 12.70
N LEU A 88 -2.11 -5.50 11.55
CA LEU A 88 -2.38 -4.66 10.37
C LEU A 88 -3.45 -3.60 10.66
N GLY A 89 -4.50 -3.95 11.38
CA GLY A 89 -5.54 -3.02 11.81
C GLY A 89 -5.03 -1.90 12.73
N LYS A 90 -4.00 -2.18 13.53
CA LYS A 90 -3.35 -1.18 14.39
C LYS A 90 -2.40 -0.25 13.63
N ILE A 91 -1.82 -0.73 12.53
CA ILE A 91 -0.92 0.06 11.69
C ILE A 91 -1.72 0.99 10.77
N CYS A 92 -2.79 0.50 10.17
CA CYS A 92 -3.55 1.20 9.14
C CYS A 92 -4.57 2.19 9.72
N VAL A 93 -4.82 3.25 8.97
CA VAL A 93 -6.01 4.11 9.14
C VAL A 93 -7.21 3.48 8.46
N ARG A 94 -6.98 2.96 7.25
CA ARG A 94 -7.98 2.21 6.47
C ARG A 94 -8.07 0.79 6.99
N GLU A 95 -9.23 0.19 6.85
CA GLU A 95 -9.39 -1.21 7.21
C GLU A 95 -8.48 -2.09 6.33
N PRO A 96 -7.65 -2.97 6.93
CA PRO A 96 -6.82 -3.85 6.16
C PRO A 96 -7.65 -4.88 5.41
N LEU A 97 -7.23 -5.20 4.21
CA LEU A 97 -7.91 -6.15 3.33
C LEU A 97 -7.29 -7.54 3.44
N LYS A 98 -8.11 -8.56 3.43
CA LYS A 98 -7.66 -9.94 3.36
C LYS A 98 -7.81 -10.45 1.94
N LEU A 99 -6.71 -10.94 1.35
CA LEU A 99 -6.73 -11.52 0.01
C LEU A 99 -7.57 -12.81 0.03
N LYS A 100 -8.52 -12.94 -0.89
CA LYS A 100 -9.29 -14.17 -1.06
C LYS A 100 -8.42 -15.26 -1.68
N GLY A 101 -8.06 -16.28 -0.91
CA GLY A 101 -7.14 -17.32 -1.35
C GLY A 101 -5.80 -16.72 -1.83
N LEU A 102 -5.40 -17.06 -3.05
CA LEU A 102 -4.22 -16.50 -3.72
C LEU A 102 -4.62 -15.64 -4.94
N HIS A 103 -5.70 -14.87 -4.81
CA HIS A 103 -6.30 -14.10 -5.90
C HIS A 103 -5.50 -12.82 -6.24
N PHE A 104 -4.20 -12.95 -6.44
CA PHE A 104 -3.31 -11.85 -6.79
C PHE A 104 -3.66 -11.18 -8.10
N ARG A 105 -4.14 -11.93 -9.08
CA ARG A 105 -4.57 -11.37 -10.36
C ARG A 105 -5.67 -10.34 -10.18
N GLY A 106 -6.67 -10.62 -9.35
CA GLY A 106 -7.74 -9.68 -9.03
C GLY A 106 -7.23 -8.42 -8.35
N LEU A 107 -6.31 -8.56 -7.38
CA LEU A 107 -5.64 -7.46 -6.72
C LEU A 107 -4.92 -6.54 -7.73
N PHE A 108 -4.06 -7.09 -8.57
CA PHE A 108 -3.29 -6.30 -9.52
C PHE A 108 -4.14 -5.69 -10.62
N GLN A 109 -5.20 -6.37 -11.05
CA GLN A 109 -6.16 -5.83 -12.02
C GLN A 109 -6.94 -4.65 -11.41
N TRP A 110 -7.40 -4.79 -10.17
CA TRP A 110 -8.04 -3.71 -9.44
C TRP A 110 -7.11 -2.50 -9.28
N LEU A 111 -5.86 -2.74 -8.89
CA LEU A 111 -4.84 -1.71 -8.74
C LEU A 111 -4.61 -0.97 -10.06
N SER A 112 -4.41 -1.70 -11.15
CA SER A 112 -4.22 -1.13 -12.49
C SER A 112 -5.40 -0.27 -12.94
N ASN A 113 -6.63 -0.74 -12.74
CA ASN A 113 -7.83 0.00 -13.10
C ASN A 113 -8.00 1.25 -12.21
N SER A 114 -7.71 1.15 -10.93
CA SER A 114 -7.75 2.27 -9.99
C SER A 114 -6.72 3.35 -10.38
N MET A 115 -5.51 2.94 -10.73
CA MET A 115 -4.46 3.85 -11.20
C MET A 115 -4.85 4.56 -12.51
N LYS A 116 -5.49 3.86 -13.43
CA LYS A 116 -6.03 4.47 -14.67
C LYS A 116 -7.09 5.52 -14.37
N SER A 117 -7.99 5.24 -13.45
CA SER A 117 -9.03 6.19 -13.03
C SER A 117 -8.42 7.45 -12.41
N VAL A 118 -7.43 7.29 -11.53
CA VAL A 118 -6.71 8.40 -10.91
C VAL A 118 -5.95 9.21 -11.95
N SER A 119 -5.25 8.56 -12.88
CA SER A 119 -4.44 9.25 -13.90
C SER A 119 -5.26 10.08 -14.91
N ARG A 120 -6.57 9.81 -15.01
CA ARG A 120 -7.51 10.58 -15.83
C ARG A 120 -8.11 11.78 -15.11
N SER A 121 -7.88 11.90 -13.82
CA SER A 121 -8.33 13.02 -12.99
C SER A 121 -7.28 14.13 -12.92
N THR A 122 -7.63 15.26 -12.29
CA THR A 122 -6.66 16.30 -11.96
C THR A 122 -6.00 16.01 -10.61
N PRO A 123 -4.69 16.27 -10.43
CA PRO A 123 -4.06 16.14 -9.13
C PRO A 123 -4.78 16.95 -8.05
N GLY A 124 -5.14 16.29 -6.95
CA GLY A 124 -5.93 16.86 -5.85
C GLY A 124 -7.41 16.51 -5.87
N ASP A 125 -7.93 16.00 -6.99
CA ASP A 125 -9.32 15.54 -7.06
C ASP A 125 -9.52 14.26 -6.26
N GLU A 126 -10.71 14.12 -5.67
CA GLU A 126 -11.13 12.86 -5.07
C GLU A 126 -11.69 11.94 -6.15
N VAL A 127 -11.10 10.75 -6.28
CA VAL A 127 -11.52 9.74 -7.25
C VAL A 127 -12.13 8.56 -6.49
N PRO A 128 -13.42 8.27 -6.68
CA PRO A 128 -14.02 7.07 -6.08
C PRO A 128 -13.45 5.82 -6.73
N LEU A 129 -13.00 4.89 -5.91
CA LEU A 129 -12.46 3.61 -6.35
C LEU A 129 -13.50 2.51 -6.17
N LYS A 130 -13.46 1.51 -7.06
CA LYS A 130 -14.32 0.34 -6.93
C LYS A 130 -14.01 -0.40 -5.63
N ASN A 131 -15.04 -0.80 -4.89
CA ASN A 131 -14.86 -1.55 -3.65
C ASN A 131 -14.24 -2.93 -3.95
N PRO A 132 -13.06 -3.26 -3.39
CA PRO A 132 -12.40 -4.53 -3.67
C PRO A 132 -13.08 -5.75 -3.06
N THR A 133 -14.06 -5.56 -2.17
CA THR A 133 -14.78 -6.65 -1.49
C THR A 133 -16.07 -7.03 -2.19
N GLU A 134 -16.55 -6.24 -3.13
CA GLU A 134 -17.86 -6.39 -3.75
C GLU A 134 -17.83 -7.00 -5.15
N GLY A 135 -18.88 -7.74 -5.47
CA GLY A 135 -19.14 -8.29 -6.80
C GLY A 135 -18.28 -9.50 -7.17
N PRO A 136 -18.47 -10.00 -8.41
CA PRO A 136 -17.73 -11.17 -8.90
C PRO A 136 -16.25 -10.93 -9.06
N ASP A 137 -15.85 -9.68 -9.23
CA ASP A 137 -14.43 -9.25 -9.36
C ASP A 137 -13.80 -8.91 -8.00
N GLY A 138 -14.53 -9.06 -6.90
CA GLY A 138 -14.02 -8.82 -5.57
C GLY A 138 -12.91 -9.80 -5.20
N TRP A 139 -11.70 -9.27 -4.95
CA TRP A 139 -10.51 -10.05 -4.63
C TRP A 139 -10.18 -10.07 -3.13
N ALA A 140 -10.87 -9.28 -2.34
CA ALA A 140 -10.60 -9.11 -0.92
C ALA A 140 -11.83 -9.40 -0.05
N SER A 141 -11.58 -9.66 1.22
CA SER A 141 -12.55 -9.64 2.32
C SER A 141 -12.03 -8.77 3.47
N ILE A 142 -12.93 -8.40 4.34
CA ILE A 142 -12.62 -7.67 5.57
C ILE A 142 -12.52 -8.67 6.73
#